data_6722ca05bf6b65caab4731d2c5042a34
#
_entry.id   6722ca05bf6b65caab4731d2c5042a34
#
_cell.length_a   1.000
_cell.length_b   1.000
_cell.length_c   1.000
_cell.angle_alpha   90.00
_cell.angle_beta   90.00
_cell.angle_gamma   90.00
#
_symmetry.space_group_name_H-M   'P 1'
#
loop_
_entity.id
_entity.type
_entity.pdbx_description
1 polymer ?
#
loop_
_entity_poly.entity_id
_entity_poly.type
_entity_poly.pdbx_seq_one_letter_code
_entity_poly.pdbx_strand_id
1 'polypeptide(L)'
;MLCTLNRHATGKTSNLQGSEKKGARVLQNNINISYEHAPRFNTGDSEALQYLSDNGFVIFGNVLSQEEADHSLELLWDYLEQLGTGIDRSDVDTWGNDRWPTAVHGGILPSYGIGHSSAQWFIRDVPNVKACFAQVWDDNDDLLVSFDGVTLWRPWTHKESWKTNAGNSWLHIDQHPIGRPGKHCIQGLVNLLPTSPETGGNVIVPGSHRLFEHIPEQYAERLGRIHPSIDHFRFPNDDPNLTENQPVMCHMEAGDMLLWDSRTIHCSAPSLETPSFNDRLLRAASLICMMPRSKSNPQVIEKRKQAVDKRTSTTNWSDRFIDADAFPNIVQAPERENYIWPKAPKLNANQLKMVGWTEQEIAARHAESGGPRGT
;
A
#
# COMPACT_ATOMS: atom_id res chain seq x y z
N MET A 1 41.51 -13.55 64.72
CA MET A 1 42.71 -14.08 64.06
C MET A 1 42.42 -14.04 62.58
N LEU A 2 42.93 -13.05 61.91
CA LEU A 2 44.10 -13.05 61.03
C LEU A 2 43.99 -14.18 59.97
N CYS A 3 44.07 -13.97 58.67
CA CYS A 3 44.88 -13.08 57.87
C CYS A 3 44.37 -13.01 56.41
N THR A 4 44.40 -11.86 55.84
CA THR A 4 44.54 -11.39 54.48
C THR A 4 45.30 -12.32 53.52
N LEU A 5 44.91 -12.29 52.22
CA LEU A 5 45.80 -11.91 51.14
C LEU A 5 45.09 -11.73 49.78
N ASN A 6 45.32 -10.60 49.20
CA ASN A 6 45.03 -10.13 47.85
C ASN A 6 45.66 -10.98 46.75
N ARG A 7 44.98 -11.11 45.59
CA ARG A 7 45.62 -10.91 44.29
C ARG A 7 44.67 -10.48 43.19
N HIS A 8 45.00 -9.38 42.53
CA HIS A 8 44.41 -8.81 41.34
C HIS A 8 44.42 -9.75 40.14
N ALA A 9 43.33 -9.76 39.39
CA ALA A 9 43.37 -10.04 37.96
C ALA A 9 42.41 -9.08 37.25
N THR A 10 42.98 -8.16 36.52
CA THR A 10 42.33 -7.16 35.69
C THR A 10 41.80 -7.85 34.41
N GLY A 11 40.49 -8.04 34.31
CA GLY A 11 39.82 -8.39 33.05
C GLY A 11 39.09 -7.15 32.57
N LYS A 12 39.57 -6.52 31.52
CA LYS A 12 38.88 -5.47 30.78
C LYS A 12 37.72 -6.12 30.03
N THR A 13 36.52 -5.95 30.51
CA THR A 13 35.27 -6.13 29.71
C THR A 13 35.06 -4.83 28.93
N SER A 14 35.28 -4.92 27.63
CA SER A 14 34.88 -3.86 26.69
C SER A 14 33.36 -3.76 26.66
N ASN A 15 32.84 -2.71 27.26
CA ASN A 15 31.46 -2.28 27.04
C ASN A 15 31.31 -1.83 25.59
N LEU A 16 30.76 -2.69 24.76
CA LEU A 16 30.11 -2.29 23.50
C LEU A 16 28.79 -1.67 23.88
N GLN A 17 28.75 -0.41 24.24
CA GLN A 17 27.58 0.42 24.16
C GLN A 17 27.27 0.61 22.67
N GLY A 18 26.35 -0.23 22.14
CA GLY A 18 25.64 0.06 20.91
C GLY A 18 24.82 1.33 21.16
N SER A 19 25.23 2.44 20.54
CA SER A 19 24.39 3.63 20.47
C SER A 19 23.17 3.28 19.63
N GLU A 20 22.04 2.96 20.28
CA GLU A 20 20.72 3.01 19.63
C GLU A 20 20.56 4.43 19.09
N LYS A 21 20.65 4.59 17.77
CA LYS A 21 20.24 5.81 17.12
C LYS A 21 18.74 5.94 17.36
N LYS A 22 18.33 6.80 18.30
CA LYS A 22 16.94 7.21 18.44
C LYS A 22 16.49 7.74 17.08
N GLY A 23 15.45 7.12 16.52
CA GLY A 23 14.90 7.50 15.23
C GLY A 23 14.56 8.99 15.15
N ALA A 24 14.65 9.56 13.97
CA ALA A 24 14.28 10.95 13.73
C ALA A 24 12.81 11.16 14.11
N ARG A 25 12.55 12.22 14.88
CA ARG A 25 11.20 12.62 15.30
C ARG A 25 10.85 13.97 14.66
N VAL A 26 9.78 14.04 13.93
CA VAL A 26 9.33 15.28 13.30
C VAL A 26 7.89 15.56 13.68
N LEU A 27 7.62 16.80 14.08
CA LEU A 27 6.27 17.30 14.32
C LEU A 27 5.64 17.68 12.97
N GLN A 28 4.59 16.94 12.59
CA GLN A 28 3.76 17.28 11.45
C GLN A 28 2.35 17.58 11.95
N ASN A 29 1.93 18.87 11.93
CA ASN A 29 0.63 19.34 12.40
C ASN A 29 0.27 18.91 13.83
N ASN A 30 1.19 19.03 14.76
CA ASN A 30 1.10 18.60 16.16
C ASN A 30 1.14 17.09 16.39
N ILE A 31 1.28 16.27 15.35
CA ILE A 31 1.46 14.83 15.48
C ILE A 31 2.96 14.53 15.34
N ASN A 32 3.49 13.85 16.34
CA ASN A 32 4.88 13.39 16.36
C ASN A 32 4.95 12.04 15.63
N ILE A 33 5.52 12.02 14.44
CA ILE A 33 5.76 10.78 13.69
C ILE A 33 7.20 10.35 13.92
N SER A 34 7.39 9.12 14.40
CA SER A 34 8.72 8.50 14.47
C SER A 34 9.01 7.69 13.22
N TYR A 35 10.28 7.63 12.85
CA TYR A 35 10.79 6.71 11.84
C TYR A 35 11.47 5.54 12.54
N GLU A 36 10.93 4.34 12.39
CA GLU A 36 11.37 3.18 13.16
C GLU A 36 11.55 1.96 12.27
N HIS A 37 12.47 1.11 12.69
CA HIS A 37 12.66 -0.22 12.13
C HIS A 37 11.71 -1.20 12.82
N ALA A 38 10.59 -1.52 12.18
CA ALA A 38 9.75 -2.63 12.61
C ALA A 38 10.41 -3.97 12.20
N PRO A 39 10.10 -5.07 12.90
CA PRO A 39 10.56 -6.39 12.49
C PRO A 39 10.14 -6.70 11.05
N ARG A 40 11.05 -7.29 10.27
CA ARG A 40 10.80 -7.80 8.92
C ARG A 40 10.80 -9.32 8.99
N PHE A 41 9.71 -9.93 8.58
CA PHE A 41 9.50 -11.37 8.59
C PHE A 41 9.69 -11.95 7.19
N ASN A 42 10.09 -13.21 7.09
CA ASN A 42 10.01 -13.92 5.83
C ASN A 42 8.58 -14.46 5.63
N THR A 43 8.20 -14.67 4.38
CA THR A 43 6.97 -15.38 4.05
C THR A 43 7.03 -16.78 4.67
N GLY A 44 5.99 -17.16 5.41
CA GLY A 44 5.93 -18.44 6.16
C GLY A 44 6.38 -18.36 7.62
N ASP A 45 6.97 -17.27 8.08
CA ASP A 45 7.31 -17.10 9.50
C ASP A 45 6.03 -17.00 10.35
N SER A 46 5.84 -17.94 11.29
CA SER A 46 4.64 -17.97 12.15
C SER A 46 4.55 -16.77 13.09
N GLU A 47 5.68 -16.18 13.47
CA GLU A 47 5.74 -14.98 14.34
C GLU A 47 5.15 -13.74 13.64
N ALA A 48 5.12 -13.72 12.30
CA ALA A 48 4.51 -12.65 11.52
C ALA A 48 3.01 -12.47 11.84
N LEU A 49 2.28 -13.57 12.01
CA LEU A 49 0.85 -13.53 12.34
C LEU A 49 0.60 -13.03 13.75
N GLN A 50 1.45 -13.43 14.70
CA GLN A 50 1.37 -12.91 16.07
C GLN A 50 1.66 -11.41 16.09
N TYR A 51 2.69 -10.97 15.36
CA TYR A 51 3.03 -9.56 15.25
C TYR A 51 1.88 -8.74 14.63
N LEU A 52 1.26 -9.23 13.55
CA LEU A 52 0.07 -8.62 12.93
C LEU A 52 -1.09 -8.52 13.94
N SER A 53 -1.34 -9.59 14.69
CA SER A 53 -2.39 -9.62 15.71
C SER A 53 -2.16 -8.61 16.83
N ASP A 54 -0.90 -8.43 17.23
CA ASP A 54 -0.54 -7.54 18.34
C ASP A 54 -0.45 -6.07 17.92
N ASN A 55 0.00 -5.80 16.70
CA ASN A 55 0.31 -4.45 16.25
C ASN A 55 -0.64 -3.92 15.17
N GLY A 56 -1.49 -4.78 14.57
CA GLY A 56 -2.39 -4.41 13.49
C GLY A 56 -1.71 -4.27 12.13
N PHE A 57 -0.42 -4.54 12.03
CA PHE A 57 0.36 -4.53 10.79
C PHE A 57 1.53 -5.51 10.85
N VAL A 58 2.10 -5.83 9.69
CA VAL A 58 3.30 -6.67 9.56
C VAL A 58 4.07 -6.28 8.30
N ILE A 59 5.40 -6.39 8.35
CA ILE A 59 6.28 -6.19 7.19
C ILE A 59 6.89 -7.54 6.82
N PHE A 60 6.64 -7.99 5.59
CA PHE A 60 7.35 -9.10 4.98
C PHE A 60 8.49 -8.55 4.14
N GLY A 61 9.71 -8.99 4.43
CA GLY A 61 10.92 -8.56 3.75
C GLY A 61 11.18 -9.37 2.48
N ASN A 62 11.74 -8.70 1.45
CA ASN A 62 12.16 -9.35 0.21
C ASN A 62 11.06 -10.18 -0.46
N VAL A 63 9.82 -9.70 -0.44
CA VAL A 63 8.69 -10.35 -1.13
C VAL A 63 8.89 -10.29 -2.64
N LEU A 64 9.42 -9.17 -3.14
CA LEU A 64 10.06 -9.09 -4.45
C LEU A 64 11.57 -9.09 -4.28
N SER A 65 12.29 -9.70 -5.20
CA SER A 65 13.73 -9.47 -5.35
C SER A 65 14.00 -8.03 -5.82
N GLN A 66 15.22 -7.55 -5.69
CA GLN A 66 15.61 -6.23 -6.22
C GLN A 66 15.34 -6.13 -7.72
N GLU A 67 15.65 -7.19 -8.48
CA GLU A 67 15.39 -7.23 -9.93
C GLU A 67 13.90 -7.16 -10.27
N GLU A 68 13.04 -7.83 -9.49
CA GLU A 68 11.58 -7.75 -9.66
C GLU A 68 11.04 -6.36 -9.29
N ALA A 69 11.58 -5.72 -8.24
CA ALA A 69 11.21 -4.36 -7.85
C ALA A 69 11.63 -3.34 -8.94
N ASP A 70 12.85 -3.44 -9.44
CA ASP A 70 13.37 -2.58 -10.52
C ASP A 70 12.54 -2.78 -11.80
N HIS A 71 12.27 -4.02 -12.19
CA HIS A 71 11.43 -4.31 -13.35
C HIS A 71 10.00 -3.75 -13.20
N SER A 72 9.43 -3.85 -12.00
CA SER A 72 8.12 -3.29 -11.71
C SER A 72 8.10 -1.77 -11.86
N LEU A 73 9.17 -1.10 -11.43
CA LEU A 73 9.32 0.36 -11.57
C LEU A 73 9.46 0.75 -13.04
N GLU A 74 10.23 0.01 -13.84
CA GLU A 74 10.34 0.22 -15.28
C GLU A 74 8.98 0.07 -15.98
N LEU A 75 8.20 -0.96 -15.64
CA LEU A 75 6.85 -1.16 -16.18
C LEU A 75 5.89 -0.02 -15.79
N LEU A 76 6.07 0.60 -14.62
CA LEU A 76 5.29 1.79 -14.22
C LEU A 76 5.67 3.02 -15.03
N TRP A 77 6.97 3.22 -15.29
CA TRP A 77 7.42 4.28 -16.17
C TRP A 77 6.93 4.10 -17.60
N ASP A 78 7.01 2.87 -18.14
CA ASP A 78 6.43 2.55 -19.46
C ASP A 78 4.93 2.90 -19.52
N TYR A 79 4.20 2.61 -18.44
CA TYR A 79 2.80 2.96 -18.35
C TYR A 79 2.58 4.49 -18.39
N LEU A 80 3.35 5.27 -17.61
CA LEU A 80 3.22 6.73 -17.56
C LEU A 80 3.53 7.38 -18.90
N GLU A 81 4.58 6.93 -19.58
CA GLU A 81 4.99 7.44 -20.89
C GLU A 81 3.96 7.10 -21.99
N GLN A 82 3.36 5.90 -21.91
CA GLN A 82 2.32 5.46 -22.84
C GLN A 82 0.98 6.20 -22.68
N LEU A 83 0.76 6.95 -21.61
CA LEU A 83 -0.43 7.81 -21.46
C LEU A 83 -0.49 8.92 -22.52
N GLY A 84 0.61 9.17 -23.24
CA GLY A 84 0.66 10.14 -24.33
C GLY A 84 0.67 11.60 -23.87
N THR A 85 0.91 11.86 -22.60
CA THR A 85 0.95 13.21 -22.03
C THR A 85 2.29 13.91 -22.19
N GLY A 86 3.30 13.17 -22.69
CA GLY A 86 4.67 13.68 -22.88
C GLY A 86 5.53 13.63 -21.64
N ILE A 87 5.22 12.73 -20.70
CA ILE A 87 6.13 12.36 -19.60
C ILE A 87 7.31 11.60 -20.19
N ASP A 88 8.52 11.97 -19.76
CA ASP A 88 9.77 11.27 -20.03
C ASP A 88 10.46 10.96 -18.69
N ARG A 89 10.72 9.67 -18.39
CA ARG A 89 11.35 9.23 -17.13
C ARG A 89 12.73 9.83 -16.91
N SER A 90 13.44 10.19 -17.97
CA SER A 90 14.79 10.77 -17.92
C SER A 90 14.81 12.27 -17.76
N ASP A 91 13.66 12.95 -17.89
CA ASP A 91 13.52 14.40 -17.81
C ASP A 91 12.45 14.83 -16.80
N VAL A 92 12.89 15.17 -15.59
CA VAL A 92 12.02 15.58 -14.47
C VAL A 92 11.18 16.83 -14.80
N ASP A 93 11.62 17.69 -15.70
CA ASP A 93 10.85 18.88 -16.12
C ASP A 93 9.56 18.51 -16.87
N THR A 94 9.50 17.28 -17.41
CA THR A 94 8.28 16.76 -18.07
C THR A 94 7.24 16.24 -17.07
N TRP A 95 7.56 16.11 -15.78
CA TRP A 95 6.65 15.54 -14.77
C TRP A 95 5.68 16.57 -14.18
N GLY A 96 5.38 17.64 -14.91
CA GLY A 96 4.47 18.70 -14.49
C GLY A 96 3.04 18.21 -14.22
N ASN A 97 2.27 18.98 -13.43
CA ASN A 97 0.88 18.63 -13.10
C ASN A 97 -0.05 18.62 -14.33
N ASP A 98 0.34 19.28 -15.41
CA ASP A 98 -0.31 19.30 -16.71
C ASP A 98 -0.15 17.99 -17.50
N ARG A 99 0.85 17.19 -17.16
CA ARG A 99 1.17 15.90 -17.81
C ARG A 99 0.99 14.71 -16.90
N TRP A 100 1.25 14.89 -15.58
CA TRP A 100 1.16 13.82 -14.59
C TRP A 100 -0.29 13.43 -14.32
N PRO A 101 -0.61 12.12 -14.22
CA PRO A 101 -1.96 11.68 -13.91
C PRO A 101 -2.49 12.31 -12.63
N THR A 102 -3.78 12.64 -12.63
CA THR A 102 -4.43 13.17 -11.44
C THR A 102 -4.33 12.18 -10.28
N ALA A 103 -3.74 12.65 -9.20
CA ALA A 103 -3.54 11.85 -7.99
C ALA A 103 -4.53 12.27 -6.90
N VAL A 104 -4.99 11.31 -6.10
CA VAL A 104 -5.67 11.59 -4.84
C VAL A 104 -4.66 11.63 -3.69
N HIS A 105 -4.96 12.37 -2.64
CA HIS A 105 -4.09 12.52 -1.47
C HIS A 105 -2.63 12.86 -1.80
N GLY A 106 -2.43 13.53 -2.94
CA GLY A 106 -1.13 14.03 -3.37
C GLY A 106 -0.17 13.01 -4.01
N GLY A 107 -0.58 11.76 -4.21
CA GLY A 107 0.34 10.80 -4.82
C GLY A 107 -0.22 9.43 -5.11
N ILE A 108 -1.45 9.13 -4.71
CA ILE A 108 -2.12 7.89 -5.07
C ILE A 108 -2.75 8.06 -6.45
N LEU A 109 -2.40 7.20 -7.39
CA LEU A 109 -2.95 7.11 -8.74
C LEU A 109 -3.94 5.94 -8.79
N PRO A 110 -5.25 6.17 -8.62
CA PRO A 110 -6.23 5.10 -8.50
C PRO A 110 -6.90 4.73 -9.84
N SER A 111 -6.73 5.53 -10.90
CA SER A 111 -7.53 5.43 -12.13
C SER A 111 -6.68 5.40 -13.40
N TYR A 112 -7.26 5.73 -14.54
CA TYR A 112 -6.64 5.65 -15.88
C TYR A 112 -6.26 4.24 -16.33
N GLY A 113 -6.90 3.21 -15.75
CA GLY A 113 -6.57 1.82 -16.03
C GLY A 113 -5.29 1.32 -15.36
N ILE A 114 -4.68 2.09 -14.46
CA ILE A 114 -3.42 1.73 -13.81
C ILE A 114 -3.53 0.43 -13.01
N GLY A 115 -4.69 0.16 -12.40
CA GLY A 115 -4.97 -1.10 -11.73
C GLY A 115 -4.90 -2.33 -12.65
N HIS A 116 -4.85 -2.13 -13.96
CA HIS A 116 -4.68 -3.17 -14.98
C HIS A 116 -3.40 -3.01 -15.80
N SER A 117 -2.43 -2.19 -15.33
CA SER A 117 -1.12 -2.04 -15.96
C SER A 117 -0.31 -3.34 -15.89
N SER A 118 0.68 -3.44 -16.79
CA SER A 118 1.63 -4.56 -16.77
C SER A 118 2.37 -4.65 -15.44
N ALA A 119 2.73 -3.53 -14.83
CA ALA A 119 3.37 -3.47 -13.52
C ALA A 119 2.49 -4.12 -12.43
N GLN A 120 1.23 -3.70 -12.34
CA GLN A 120 0.31 -4.22 -11.32
C GLN A 120 0.03 -5.73 -11.49
N TRP A 121 -0.10 -6.20 -12.73
CA TRP A 121 -0.30 -7.63 -12.97
C TRP A 121 0.99 -8.44 -12.78
N PHE A 122 2.16 -7.88 -13.06
CA PHE A 122 3.43 -8.53 -12.75
C PHE A 122 3.59 -8.74 -11.25
N ILE A 123 3.43 -7.68 -10.44
CA ILE A 123 3.60 -7.73 -8.99
C ILE A 123 2.60 -8.72 -8.35
N ARG A 124 1.33 -8.70 -8.76
CA ARG A 124 0.29 -9.61 -8.25
C ARG A 124 0.56 -11.08 -8.54
N ASP A 125 1.32 -11.36 -9.60
CA ASP A 125 1.67 -12.73 -10.03
C ASP A 125 2.94 -13.26 -9.36
N VAL A 126 3.69 -12.42 -8.64
CA VAL A 126 4.84 -12.86 -7.84
C VAL A 126 4.33 -13.80 -6.73
N PRO A 127 4.83 -15.05 -6.66
CA PRO A 127 4.28 -16.05 -5.74
C PRO A 127 4.30 -15.61 -4.27
N ASN A 128 5.37 -14.93 -3.84
CA ASN A 128 5.49 -14.45 -2.45
C ASN A 128 4.45 -13.40 -2.09
N VAL A 129 4.02 -12.54 -3.02
CA VAL A 129 2.95 -11.56 -2.79
C VAL A 129 1.65 -12.28 -2.42
N LYS A 130 1.27 -13.29 -3.19
CA LYS A 130 0.08 -14.11 -2.90
C LYS A 130 0.26 -14.89 -1.60
N ALA A 131 1.44 -15.47 -1.35
CA ALA A 131 1.71 -16.27 -0.17
C ALA A 131 1.60 -15.47 1.13
N CYS A 132 2.04 -14.21 1.16
CA CYS A 132 1.85 -13.31 2.31
C CYS A 132 0.37 -13.12 2.64
N PHE A 133 -0.48 -12.94 1.62
CA PHE A 133 -1.93 -12.84 1.84
C PHE A 133 -2.55 -14.18 2.24
N ALA A 134 -2.14 -15.29 1.62
CA ALA A 134 -2.63 -16.61 1.99
C ALA A 134 -2.38 -16.88 3.47
N GLN A 135 -1.16 -16.61 3.95
CA GLN A 135 -0.76 -16.78 5.34
C GLN A 135 -1.66 -16.00 6.32
N VAL A 136 -2.00 -14.74 6.02
CA VAL A 136 -2.86 -13.93 6.90
C VAL A 136 -4.35 -14.29 6.83
N TRP A 137 -4.74 -15.13 5.86
CA TRP A 137 -6.07 -15.69 5.68
C TRP A 137 -6.13 -17.20 5.92
N ASP A 138 -5.44 -17.70 6.97
CA ASP A 138 -5.46 -19.10 7.39
C ASP A 138 -5.02 -20.07 6.27
N ASP A 139 -3.94 -19.72 5.56
CA ASP A 139 -3.37 -20.43 4.43
C ASP A 139 -4.34 -20.65 3.25
N ASN A 140 -5.35 -19.79 3.15
CA ASN A 140 -6.28 -19.81 2.03
C ASN A 140 -5.64 -19.22 0.78
N ASP A 141 -5.45 -20.02 -0.26
CA ASP A 141 -4.87 -19.62 -1.55
C ASP A 141 -5.92 -19.28 -2.63
N ASP A 142 -7.22 -19.47 -2.38
CA ASP A 142 -8.31 -19.04 -3.26
C ASP A 142 -8.67 -17.58 -2.99
N LEU A 143 -7.81 -16.69 -3.47
CA LEU A 143 -7.86 -15.26 -3.21
C LEU A 143 -8.30 -14.46 -4.44
N LEU A 144 -9.12 -13.45 -4.20
CA LEU A 144 -9.43 -12.38 -5.15
C LEU A 144 -8.52 -11.17 -4.89
N VAL A 145 -7.94 -10.59 -5.94
CA VAL A 145 -7.06 -9.42 -5.84
C VAL A 145 -7.78 -8.12 -6.16
N SER A 146 -7.49 -7.02 -5.46
CA SER A 146 -7.98 -5.68 -5.83
C SER A 146 -7.37 -5.23 -7.17
N PHE A 147 -8.11 -4.39 -7.91
CA PHE A 147 -7.57 -3.67 -9.08
C PHE A 147 -7.16 -2.25 -8.66
N ASP A 148 -6.52 -2.18 -7.50
CA ASP A 148 -6.06 -0.95 -6.89
C ASP A 148 -4.90 -0.33 -7.67
N GLY A 149 -4.64 0.95 -7.40
CA GLY A 149 -3.64 1.74 -8.10
C GLY A 149 -2.24 1.64 -7.50
N VAL A 150 -1.51 2.72 -7.66
CA VAL A 150 -0.13 2.85 -7.17
C VAL A 150 0.04 4.17 -6.43
N THR A 151 1.08 4.26 -5.61
CA THR A 151 1.55 5.52 -5.02
C THR A 151 2.84 5.93 -5.68
N LEU A 152 2.87 7.09 -6.33
CA LEU A 152 4.06 7.65 -6.96
C LEU A 152 4.24 9.10 -6.50
N TRP A 153 5.38 9.40 -5.85
CA TRP A 153 5.68 10.74 -5.37
C TRP A 153 6.88 11.32 -6.09
N ARG A 154 6.63 12.50 -6.70
CA ARG A 154 7.65 13.28 -7.39
C ARG A 154 8.51 14.07 -6.39
N PRO A 155 9.74 14.45 -6.74
CA PRO A 155 10.63 15.22 -5.88
C PRO A 155 10.13 16.66 -5.71
N TRP A 156 9.51 16.98 -4.57
CA TRP A 156 9.00 18.31 -4.30
C TRP A 156 10.09 19.37 -4.14
N THR A 157 11.35 18.97 -3.94
CA THR A 157 12.51 19.88 -3.99
C THR A 157 12.79 20.41 -5.38
N HIS A 158 12.35 19.69 -6.43
CA HIS A 158 12.35 20.20 -7.80
C HIS A 158 11.21 21.21 -8.01
N LYS A 159 10.00 20.89 -7.51
CA LYS A 159 8.82 21.76 -7.60
C LYS A 159 7.93 21.61 -6.35
N GLU A 160 7.88 22.67 -5.53
CA GLU A 160 7.15 22.67 -4.23
C GLU A 160 5.68 22.23 -4.36
N SER A 161 5.01 22.53 -5.49
CA SER A 161 3.63 22.10 -5.73
C SER A 161 3.45 20.58 -5.86
N TRP A 162 4.53 19.80 -5.89
CA TRP A 162 4.50 18.33 -5.90
C TRP A 162 4.53 17.72 -4.49
N LYS A 163 4.68 18.56 -3.47
CA LYS A 163 4.71 18.10 -2.09
C LYS A 163 3.37 17.48 -1.71
N THR A 164 3.41 16.20 -1.40
CA THR A 164 2.23 15.42 -1.05
C THR A 164 1.77 15.74 0.37
N ASN A 165 0.45 15.84 0.58
CA ASN A 165 -0.16 16.07 1.89
C ASN A 165 0.46 17.24 2.69
N ALA A 166 0.92 18.27 1.98
CA ALA A 166 1.52 19.44 2.59
C ALA A 166 0.56 20.03 3.63
N GLY A 167 0.91 19.91 4.88
CA GLY A 167 0.26 20.61 5.97
C GLY A 167 -0.86 19.86 6.73
N ASN A 168 -1.29 18.66 6.34
CA ASN A 168 -2.36 17.97 7.06
C ASN A 168 -2.07 16.47 7.28
N SER A 169 -1.95 16.05 8.53
CA SER A 169 -2.14 14.65 8.87
C SER A 169 -3.56 14.23 8.48
N TRP A 170 -3.69 13.02 7.92
CA TRP A 170 -4.97 12.44 7.55
C TRP A 170 -5.07 11.01 8.06
N LEU A 171 -4.60 10.81 9.29
CA LEU A 171 -4.72 9.53 9.99
C LEU A 171 -6.18 9.08 10.01
N HIS A 172 -6.44 7.89 9.48
CA HIS A 172 -7.77 7.35 9.23
C HIS A 172 -7.77 5.83 9.36
N ILE A 173 -8.95 5.28 9.41
CA ILE A 173 -9.23 3.87 9.14
C ILE A 173 -10.02 3.76 7.85
N ASP A 174 -9.86 2.64 7.16
CA ASP A 174 -10.58 2.33 5.92
C ASP A 174 -11.64 1.25 6.11
N GLN A 175 -12.26 1.26 7.29
CA GLN A 175 -13.37 0.37 7.61
C GLN A 175 -14.37 1.08 8.52
N HIS A 176 -15.65 1.13 8.09
CA HIS A 176 -16.69 1.75 8.90
C HIS A 176 -17.08 0.85 10.07
N PRO A 177 -16.93 1.28 11.34
CA PRO A 177 -17.07 0.38 12.49
C PRO A 177 -18.49 -0.19 12.67
N ILE A 178 -19.54 0.55 12.26
CA ILE A 178 -20.92 0.06 12.30
C ILE A 178 -21.28 -0.70 11.00
N GLY A 179 -20.88 -0.17 9.86
CA GLY A 179 -21.18 -0.78 8.56
C GLY A 179 -20.44 -2.09 8.30
N ARG A 180 -19.27 -2.27 8.92
CA ARG A 180 -18.39 -3.43 8.77
C ARG A 180 -17.71 -3.76 10.09
N PRO A 181 -18.40 -4.36 11.07
CA PRO A 181 -17.82 -4.72 12.36
C PRO A 181 -16.82 -5.88 12.24
N GLY A 182 -15.83 -5.90 13.14
CA GLY A 182 -14.83 -6.95 13.25
C GLY A 182 -13.75 -6.90 12.14
N LYS A 183 -12.86 -7.90 12.10
CA LYS A 183 -11.79 -8.02 11.09
C LYS A 183 -12.40 -8.35 9.72
N HIS A 184 -12.27 -7.47 8.76
CA HIS A 184 -12.90 -7.64 7.45
C HIS A 184 -11.91 -7.65 6.28
N CYS A 185 -10.93 -6.77 6.27
CA CYS A 185 -9.95 -6.61 5.20
C CYS A 185 -8.54 -6.49 5.76
N ILE A 186 -7.60 -7.10 5.07
CA ILE A 186 -6.15 -6.84 5.23
C ILE A 186 -5.71 -6.11 3.98
N GLN A 187 -5.28 -4.87 4.15
CA GLN A 187 -4.73 -4.05 3.08
C GLN A 187 -3.24 -4.31 2.93
N GLY A 188 -2.70 -3.96 1.78
CA GLY A 188 -1.27 -4.13 1.55
C GLY A 188 -0.70 -3.16 0.53
N LEU A 189 0.61 -2.99 0.61
CA LEU A 189 1.41 -2.34 -0.40
C LEU A 189 2.76 -3.05 -0.55
N VAL A 190 3.29 -3.03 -1.76
CA VAL A 190 4.66 -3.47 -2.06
C VAL A 190 5.49 -2.26 -2.42
N ASN A 191 6.57 -2.03 -1.69
CA ASN A 191 7.51 -0.95 -1.96
C ASN A 191 8.37 -1.28 -3.18
N LEU A 192 8.50 -0.35 -4.10
CA LEU A 192 9.42 -0.44 -5.25
C LEU A 192 10.66 0.44 -5.06
N LEU A 193 10.58 1.39 -4.13
CA LEU A 193 11.69 2.24 -3.68
C LEU A 193 11.75 2.21 -2.15
N PRO A 194 12.94 2.29 -1.54
CA PRO A 194 13.06 2.26 -0.09
C PRO A 194 12.44 3.50 0.55
N THR A 195 11.90 3.35 1.77
CA THR A 195 11.42 4.47 2.58
C THR A 195 12.55 5.06 3.43
N SER A 196 12.53 6.37 3.60
CA SER A 196 13.41 7.11 4.49
C SER A 196 12.71 8.37 5.01
N PRO A 197 13.28 9.08 6.00
CA PRO A 197 12.77 10.39 6.39
C PRO A 197 12.73 11.40 5.23
N GLU A 198 13.61 11.27 4.23
CA GLU A 198 13.64 12.12 3.04
C GLU A 198 12.58 11.76 2.00
N THR A 199 12.21 10.48 1.90
CA THR A 199 11.25 10.04 0.87
C THR A 199 9.80 10.07 1.34
N GLY A 200 9.58 9.98 2.65
CA GLY A 200 8.27 9.71 3.21
C GLY A 200 7.85 8.24 3.05
N GLY A 201 6.69 7.90 3.56
CA GLY A 201 6.25 6.50 3.57
C GLY A 201 4.85 6.29 4.13
N ASN A 202 4.49 5.04 4.35
CA ASN A 202 3.29 4.70 5.06
C ASN A 202 3.50 4.85 6.57
N VAL A 203 2.51 5.43 7.24
CA VAL A 203 2.49 5.65 8.69
C VAL A 203 1.40 4.79 9.29
N ILE A 204 1.74 4.07 10.33
CA ILE A 204 0.85 3.21 11.10
C ILE A 204 0.84 3.68 12.54
N VAL A 205 -0.31 3.57 13.21
CA VAL A 205 -0.43 3.68 14.66
C VAL A 205 -0.50 2.26 15.23
N PRO A 206 0.61 1.71 15.77
CA PRO A 206 0.66 0.32 16.21
C PRO A 206 -0.40 0.01 17.28
N GLY A 207 -1.06 -1.14 17.15
CA GLY A 207 -2.07 -1.59 18.11
C GLY A 207 -3.42 -0.88 18.02
N SER A 208 -3.56 0.17 17.20
CA SER A 208 -4.78 0.98 17.10
C SER A 208 -6.02 0.25 16.58
N HIS A 209 -5.85 -0.88 15.88
CA HIS A 209 -6.97 -1.73 15.47
C HIS A 209 -7.83 -2.23 16.65
N ARG A 210 -7.27 -2.28 17.87
CA ARG A 210 -7.99 -2.63 19.10
C ARG A 210 -8.96 -1.54 19.55
N LEU A 211 -8.77 -0.29 19.11
CA LEU A 211 -9.66 0.83 19.41
C LEU A 211 -10.95 0.78 18.58
N PHE A 212 -10.96 -0.01 17.52
CA PHE A 212 -12.01 -0.03 16.51
C PHE A 212 -13.42 -0.26 17.09
N GLU A 213 -13.54 -1.20 18.02
CA GLU A 213 -14.82 -1.53 18.66
C GLU A 213 -15.35 -0.40 19.57
N HIS A 214 -14.47 0.52 20.00
CA HIS A 214 -14.82 1.66 20.85
C HIS A 214 -15.12 2.94 20.05
N ILE A 215 -14.80 2.97 18.75
CA ILE A 215 -15.04 4.14 17.88
C ILE A 215 -16.52 4.54 17.86
N PRO A 216 -17.52 3.64 17.78
CA PRO A 216 -18.93 4.02 17.78
C PRO A 216 -19.36 4.80 19.03
N GLU A 217 -18.79 4.48 20.19
CA GLU A 217 -19.08 5.16 21.44
C GLU A 217 -18.30 6.49 21.56
N GLN A 218 -16.99 6.44 21.34
CA GLN A 218 -16.10 7.59 21.51
C GLN A 218 -16.35 8.71 20.48
N TYR A 219 -16.80 8.35 19.26
CA TYR A 219 -16.98 9.29 18.14
C TYR A 219 -18.40 9.29 17.59
N ALA A 220 -19.41 9.00 18.42
CA ALA A 220 -20.80 8.83 18.00
C ALA A 220 -21.34 9.98 17.13
N GLU A 221 -21.11 11.25 17.55
CA GLU A 221 -21.55 12.43 16.81
C GLU A 221 -20.90 12.52 15.41
N ARG A 222 -19.59 12.29 15.34
CA ARG A 222 -18.82 12.37 14.11
C ARG A 222 -19.18 11.23 13.16
N LEU A 223 -19.27 10.02 13.70
CA LEU A 223 -19.63 8.82 12.97
C LEU A 223 -21.07 8.89 12.44
N GLY A 224 -22.00 9.47 13.21
CA GLY A 224 -23.38 9.68 12.79
C GLY A 224 -23.56 10.60 11.58
N ARG A 225 -22.51 11.35 11.19
CA ARG A 225 -22.46 12.18 9.98
C ARG A 225 -21.95 11.42 8.76
N ILE A 226 -21.45 10.19 8.93
CA ILE A 226 -20.87 9.37 7.87
C ILE A 226 -21.83 8.21 7.57
N HIS A 227 -22.20 8.09 6.29
CA HIS A 227 -23.05 6.96 5.89
C HIS A 227 -22.30 5.63 6.07
N PRO A 228 -22.95 4.55 6.62
CA PRO A 228 -22.30 3.27 6.89
C PRO A 228 -21.68 2.54 5.69
N SER A 229 -21.95 2.99 4.47
CA SER A 229 -21.29 2.49 3.26
C SER A 229 -19.94 3.18 2.95
N ILE A 230 -19.63 4.27 3.67
CA ILE A 230 -18.38 5.01 3.50
C ILE A 230 -17.38 4.49 4.53
N ASP A 231 -16.35 3.79 4.06
CA ASP A 231 -15.40 3.13 4.93
C ASP A 231 -14.37 4.07 5.57
N HIS A 232 -14.14 5.21 4.98
CA HIS A 232 -13.13 6.17 5.46
C HIS A 232 -13.60 6.97 6.67
N PHE A 233 -12.92 6.77 7.83
CA PHE A 233 -13.11 7.56 9.04
C PHE A 233 -11.80 8.22 9.47
N ARG A 234 -11.75 9.56 9.41
CA ARG A 234 -10.56 10.35 9.74
C ARG A 234 -10.57 10.83 11.19
N PHE A 235 -9.45 10.65 11.88
CA PHE A 235 -9.25 11.12 13.26
C PHE A 235 -8.85 12.60 13.30
N PRO A 236 -9.23 13.35 14.35
CA PRO A 236 -8.66 14.67 14.62
C PRO A 236 -7.15 14.60 14.85
N ASN A 237 -6.43 15.67 14.52
CA ASN A 237 -4.97 15.70 14.73
C ASN A 237 -4.56 15.77 16.21
N ASP A 238 -5.46 16.23 17.08
CA ASP A 238 -5.31 16.36 18.51
C ASP A 238 -5.97 15.20 19.28
N ASP A 239 -6.28 14.12 18.58
CA ASP A 239 -6.94 12.96 19.17
C ASP A 239 -6.06 12.29 20.24
N PRO A 240 -6.60 12.04 21.46
CA PRO A 240 -5.83 11.38 22.51
C PRO A 240 -5.27 10.02 22.11
N ASN A 241 -6.00 9.24 21.30
CA ASN A 241 -5.53 7.94 20.83
C ASN A 241 -4.30 8.03 19.93
N LEU A 242 -4.07 9.18 19.28
CA LEU A 242 -2.88 9.43 18.45
C LEU A 242 -1.69 9.92 19.30
N THR A 243 -1.93 10.46 20.47
CA THR A 243 -0.87 10.93 21.38
C THR A 243 -0.39 9.81 22.30
N GLU A 244 -1.25 8.88 22.68
CA GLU A 244 -0.92 7.71 23.50
C GLU A 244 -0.23 6.60 22.68
N ASN A 245 -0.65 6.40 21.43
CA ASN A 245 -0.10 5.43 20.49
C ASN A 245 0.62 6.18 19.39
N GLN A 246 1.92 6.38 19.54
CA GLN A 246 2.72 7.19 18.62
C GLN A 246 2.68 6.65 17.19
N PRO A 247 2.30 7.47 16.18
CA PRO A 247 2.40 7.08 14.78
C PRO A 247 3.84 6.81 14.35
N VAL A 248 4.04 5.73 13.62
CA VAL A 248 5.34 5.26 13.16
C VAL A 248 5.36 5.21 11.64
N MET A 249 6.34 5.87 11.02
CA MET A 249 6.69 5.64 9.63
C MET A 249 7.58 4.40 9.55
N CYS A 250 7.08 3.36 8.89
CA CYS A 250 7.80 2.10 8.79
C CYS A 250 9.00 2.22 7.85
N HIS A 251 10.17 1.80 8.32
CA HIS A 251 11.31 1.55 7.45
C HIS A 251 11.02 0.32 6.57
N MET A 252 11.18 0.49 5.26
CA MET A 252 10.98 -0.58 4.28
C MET A 252 12.00 -0.44 3.15
N GLU A 253 12.53 -1.55 2.71
CA GLU A 253 13.38 -1.62 1.53
C GLU A 253 12.54 -1.80 0.25
N ALA A 254 13.18 -1.68 -0.91
CA ALA A 254 12.57 -2.09 -2.17
C ALA A 254 12.29 -3.59 -2.13
N GLY A 255 11.11 -4.01 -2.59
CA GLY A 255 10.66 -5.41 -2.54
C GLY A 255 9.98 -5.82 -1.23
N ASP A 256 9.99 -4.98 -0.20
CA ASP A 256 9.24 -5.26 1.04
C ASP A 256 7.74 -5.07 0.84
N MET A 257 6.96 -5.84 1.58
CA MET A 257 5.51 -5.75 1.60
C MET A 257 4.99 -5.43 3.00
N LEU A 258 4.23 -4.36 3.13
CA LEU A 258 3.49 -4.01 4.33
C LEU A 258 2.05 -4.51 4.19
N LEU A 259 1.59 -5.28 5.17
CA LEU A 259 0.17 -5.63 5.34
C LEU A 259 -0.35 -5.00 6.63
N TRP A 260 -1.59 -4.50 6.60
CA TRP A 260 -2.25 -3.97 7.79
C TRP A 260 -3.75 -4.27 7.80
N ASP A 261 -4.27 -4.49 8.99
CA ASP A 261 -5.70 -4.59 9.23
C ASP A 261 -6.38 -3.26 8.90
N SER A 262 -7.46 -3.26 8.13
CA SER A 262 -8.18 -2.03 7.73
C SER A 262 -8.75 -1.23 8.89
N ARG A 263 -8.79 -1.80 10.09
CA ARG A 263 -9.15 -1.14 11.36
C ARG A 263 -7.99 -0.36 11.97
N THR A 264 -6.75 -0.59 11.53
CA THR A 264 -5.56 0.10 12.01
C THR A 264 -5.54 1.53 11.53
N ILE A 265 -5.29 2.48 12.43
CA ILE A 265 -5.14 3.88 12.07
C ILE A 265 -3.85 4.04 11.27
N HIS A 266 -3.97 4.61 10.08
CA HIS A 266 -2.84 4.77 9.17
C HIS A 266 -2.99 6.00 8.27
N CYS A 267 -1.91 6.35 7.60
CA CYS A 267 -1.90 7.29 6.48
C CYS A 267 -0.61 7.13 5.67
N SER A 268 -0.50 7.89 4.58
CA SER A 268 0.79 8.16 3.95
C SER A 268 1.28 9.53 4.42
N ALA A 269 2.52 9.63 4.88
CA ALA A 269 3.14 10.89 5.24
C ALA A 269 4.18 11.31 4.20
N PRO A 270 4.26 12.61 3.86
CA PRO A 270 5.34 13.12 3.03
C PRO A 270 6.69 12.98 3.74
N SER A 271 7.75 13.40 3.06
CA SER A 271 9.08 13.47 3.66
C SER A 271 9.05 14.17 5.02
N LEU A 272 9.69 13.56 6.01
CA LEU A 272 9.90 14.13 7.34
C LEU A 272 11.10 15.08 7.34
N GLU A 273 12.03 14.88 6.41
CA GLU A 273 13.21 15.70 6.16
C GLU A 273 13.22 16.19 4.72
N THR A 274 14.00 17.23 4.43
CA THR A 274 14.13 17.72 3.06
C THR A 274 14.90 16.71 2.22
N PRO A 275 14.34 16.24 1.09
CA PRO A 275 15.05 15.35 0.19
C PRO A 275 16.37 15.93 -0.30
N SER A 276 17.43 15.11 -0.28
CA SER A 276 18.77 15.48 -0.77
C SER A 276 18.91 15.39 -2.30
N PHE A 277 17.87 14.90 -3.00
CA PHE A 277 17.83 14.73 -4.45
C PHE A 277 16.51 15.30 -5.03
N ASN A 278 16.50 15.60 -6.33
CA ASN A 278 15.38 16.24 -7.00
C ASN A 278 15.16 15.75 -8.46
N ASP A 279 15.79 14.65 -8.84
CA ASP A 279 15.87 14.13 -10.21
C ASP A 279 15.22 12.75 -10.39
N ARG A 280 14.64 12.20 -9.32
CA ARG A 280 13.98 10.90 -9.32
C ARG A 280 12.78 10.86 -8.39
N LEU A 281 11.92 9.84 -8.50
CA LEU A 281 10.79 9.66 -7.59
C LEU A 281 11.26 9.53 -6.14
N LEU A 282 10.54 10.18 -5.24
CA LEU A 282 10.72 10.00 -3.79
C LEU A 282 10.15 8.64 -3.34
N ARG A 283 9.02 8.25 -3.91
CA ARG A 283 8.31 7.03 -3.54
C ARG A 283 7.67 6.38 -4.76
N ALA A 284 7.76 5.06 -4.80
CA ALA A 284 6.96 4.21 -5.68
C ALA A 284 6.51 2.98 -4.89
N ALA A 285 5.20 2.72 -4.88
CA ALA A 285 4.64 1.54 -4.23
C ALA A 285 3.37 1.08 -4.95
N SER A 286 3.21 -0.23 -5.08
CA SER A 286 2.01 -0.87 -5.61
C SER A 286 1.01 -1.11 -4.49
N LEU A 287 -0.24 -0.67 -4.64
CA LEU A 287 -1.33 -0.98 -3.70
C LEU A 287 -1.96 -2.31 -4.10
N ILE A 288 -1.98 -3.25 -3.20
CA ILE A 288 -2.51 -4.60 -3.43
C ILE A 288 -3.29 -5.04 -2.21
N CYS A 289 -4.49 -5.57 -2.44
CA CYS A 289 -5.27 -6.23 -1.42
C CYS A 289 -5.77 -7.56 -1.96
N MET A 290 -5.63 -8.62 -1.18
CA MET A 290 -6.20 -9.92 -1.52
C MET A 290 -7.10 -10.41 -0.39
N MET A 291 -8.25 -10.98 -0.76
CA MET A 291 -9.24 -11.50 0.18
C MET A 291 -9.76 -12.85 -0.29
N PRO A 292 -10.15 -13.75 0.63
CA PRO A 292 -10.75 -15.02 0.27
C PRO A 292 -11.96 -14.84 -0.66
N ARG A 293 -12.01 -15.62 -1.74
CA ARG A 293 -13.14 -15.62 -2.69
C ARG A 293 -14.47 -15.86 -1.98
N SER A 294 -14.49 -16.66 -0.92
CA SER A 294 -15.66 -16.96 -0.11
C SER A 294 -16.32 -15.75 0.54
N LYS A 295 -15.61 -14.62 0.65
CA LYS A 295 -16.16 -13.35 1.14
C LYS A 295 -16.92 -12.57 0.06
N SER A 296 -16.84 -12.98 -1.21
CA SER A 296 -17.48 -12.33 -2.35
C SER A 296 -18.77 -13.07 -2.78
N ASN A 297 -19.44 -12.56 -3.79
CA ASN A 297 -20.65 -13.17 -4.36
C ASN A 297 -20.57 -13.21 -5.89
N PRO A 298 -21.43 -14.02 -6.56
CA PRO A 298 -21.40 -14.18 -8.02
C PRO A 298 -21.56 -12.88 -8.80
N GLN A 299 -22.37 -11.94 -8.32
CA GLN A 299 -22.61 -10.66 -8.98
C GLN A 299 -21.35 -9.77 -8.97
N VAL A 300 -20.62 -9.78 -7.85
CA VAL A 300 -19.34 -9.07 -7.74
C VAL A 300 -18.28 -9.73 -8.63
N ILE A 301 -18.21 -11.05 -8.64
CA ILE A 301 -17.28 -11.81 -9.50
C ILE A 301 -17.51 -11.43 -10.97
N GLU A 302 -18.74 -11.38 -11.42
CA GLU A 302 -19.04 -11.01 -12.80
C GLU A 302 -18.62 -9.57 -13.14
N LYS A 303 -18.90 -8.61 -12.25
CA LYS A 303 -18.41 -7.22 -12.40
C LYS A 303 -16.90 -7.15 -12.47
N ARG A 304 -16.17 -7.96 -11.67
CA ARG A 304 -14.72 -8.02 -11.67
C ARG A 304 -14.18 -8.53 -13.01
N LYS A 305 -14.80 -9.56 -13.60
CA LYS A 305 -14.45 -10.07 -14.93
C LYS A 305 -14.59 -8.98 -16.00
N GLN A 306 -15.72 -8.25 -15.96
CA GLN A 306 -15.95 -7.13 -16.87
C GLN A 306 -14.99 -5.97 -16.67
N ALA A 307 -14.53 -5.73 -15.44
CA ALA A 307 -13.58 -4.68 -15.14
C ALA A 307 -12.22 -4.90 -15.81
N VAL A 308 -11.80 -6.14 -16.00
CA VAL A 308 -10.55 -6.45 -16.74
C VAL A 308 -10.66 -5.95 -18.19
N ASP A 309 -11.76 -6.22 -18.87
CA ASP A 309 -11.94 -5.80 -20.26
C ASP A 309 -12.07 -4.27 -20.36
N LYS A 310 -12.74 -3.64 -19.40
CA LYS A 310 -12.92 -2.19 -19.32
C LYS A 310 -11.74 -1.45 -18.72
N ARG A 311 -10.78 -2.16 -18.12
CA ARG A 311 -9.66 -1.63 -17.35
C ARG A 311 -10.09 -0.71 -16.20
N THR A 312 -11.21 -1.05 -15.55
CA THR A 312 -11.73 -0.29 -14.43
C THR A 312 -10.92 -0.59 -13.17
N SER A 313 -10.25 0.41 -12.62
CA SER A 313 -9.58 0.30 -11.32
C SER A 313 -10.60 0.25 -10.18
N THR A 314 -10.25 -0.46 -9.10
CA THR A 314 -11.09 -0.55 -7.89
C THR A 314 -10.31 -0.07 -6.67
N THR A 315 -11.00 0.08 -5.54
CA THR A 315 -10.35 0.30 -4.25
C THR A 315 -9.77 -0.99 -3.68
N ASN A 316 -9.26 -0.92 -2.45
CA ASN A 316 -8.69 -2.04 -1.68
C ASN A 316 -9.66 -3.21 -1.41
N TRP A 317 -10.99 -3.04 -1.61
CA TRP A 317 -11.99 -4.06 -1.32
C TRP A 317 -12.08 -5.10 -2.45
N SER A 318 -11.25 -6.14 -2.42
CA SER A 318 -11.23 -7.16 -3.47
C SER A 318 -12.45 -8.10 -3.46
N ASP A 319 -13.16 -8.24 -2.34
CA ASP A 319 -14.42 -8.99 -2.20
C ASP A 319 -15.64 -8.23 -2.69
N ARG A 320 -15.49 -6.96 -3.07
CA ARG A 320 -16.53 -6.04 -3.53
C ARG A 320 -16.15 -5.46 -4.88
N PHE A 321 -17.02 -4.62 -5.41
CA PHE A 321 -16.71 -3.84 -6.60
C PHE A 321 -17.00 -2.37 -6.31
N ILE A 322 -15.95 -1.63 -5.95
CA ILE A 322 -16.01 -0.19 -5.74
C ILE A 322 -15.12 0.45 -6.81
N ASP A 323 -15.76 1.07 -7.79
CA ASP A 323 -15.12 1.70 -8.94
C ASP A 323 -14.35 2.95 -8.49
N ALA A 324 -13.03 2.91 -8.60
CA ALA A 324 -12.16 4.03 -8.25
C ALA A 324 -12.28 5.19 -9.27
N ASP A 325 -12.64 4.89 -10.50
CA ASP A 325 -12.86 5.90 -11.54
C ASP A 325 -14.12 6.75 -11.29
N ALA A 326 -15.04 6.27 -10.44
CA ALA A 326 -16.26 6.99 -10.09
C ALA A 326 -16.04 8.07 -9.00
N PHE A 327 -14.85 8.19 -8.40
CA PHE A 327 -14.60 9.21 -7.39
C PHE A 327 -14.68 10.63 -7.98
N PRO A 328 -15.38 11.58 -7.32
CA PRO A 328 -15.61 12.91 -7.88
C PRO A 328 -14.34 13.65 -8.28
N ASN A 329 -13.27 13.53 -7.50
CA ASN A 329 -11.99 14.20 -7.77
C ASN A 329 -11.30 13.70 -9.05
N ILE A 330 -11.67 12.50 -9.51
CA ILE A 330 -11.10 11.88 -10.71
C ILE A 330 -12.00 12.11 -11.92
N VAL A 331 -13.32 11.94 -11.74
CA VAL A 331 -14.32 12.19 -12.81
C VAL A 331 -14.26 13.62 -13.33
N GLN A 332 -13.96 14.59 -12.47
CA GLN A 332 -13.89 16.01 -12.82
C GLN A 332 -12.52 16.47 -13.35
N ALA A 333 -11.55 15.60 -13.45
CA ALA A 333 -10.23 15.94 -13.98
C ALA A 333 -10.31 16.18 -15.51
N PRO A 334 -10.14 17.42 -15.99
CA PRO A 334 -10.30 17.74 -17.42
C PRO A 334 -9.22 17.06 -18.29
N GLU A 335 -8.07 16.74 -17.72
CA GLU A 335 -6.95 16.09 -18.39
C GLU A 335 -7.24 14.65 -18.78
N ARG A 336 -8.24 14.04 -18.16
CA ARG A 336 -8.61 12.62 -18.36
C ARG A 336 -8.96 12.30 -19.81
N GLU A 337 -9.57 13.23 -20.51
CA GLU A 337 -9.98 13.05 -21.92
C GLU A 337 -8.78 12.98 -22.87
N ASN A 338 -7.62 13.49 -22.46
CA ASN A 338 -6.41 13.54 -23.26
C ASN A 338 -5.50 12.32 -23.10
N TYR A 339 -5.81 11.43 -22.15
CA TYR A 339 -4.95 10.27 -21.90
C TYR A 339 -5.23 9.12 -22.84
N ILE A 340 -4.15 8.57 -23.39
CA ILE A 340 -4.18 7.30 -24.11
C ILE A 340 -4.06 6.19 -23.06
N TRP A 341 -5.10 5.39 -22.89
CA TRP A 341 -5.03 4.28 -21.96
C TRP A 341 -4.11 3.19 -22.51
N PRO A 342 -2.99 2.89 -21.85
CA PRO A 342 -2.08 1.85 -22.32
C PRO A 342 -2.77 0.50 -22.43
N LYS A 343 -2.32 -0.32 -23.38
CA LYS A 343 -2.89 -1.64 -23.58
C LYS A 343 -2.67 -2.51 -22.35
N ALA A 344 -3.75 -3.11 -21.82
CA ALA A 344 -3.64 -4.09 -20.75
C ALA A 344 -2.88 -5.36 -21.22
N PRO A 345 -2.07 -5.98 -20.35
CA PRO A 345 -1.42 -7.24 -20.66
C PRO A 345 -2.45 -8.37 -20.82
N LYS A 346 -2.08 -9.40 -21.58
CA LYS A 346 -2.84 -10.65 -21.62
C LYS A 346 -2.61 -11.39 -20.31
N LEU A 347 -3.68 -11.66 -19.57
CA LEU A 347 -3.60 -12.34 -18.28
C LEU A 347 -3.34 -13.84 -18.46
N ASN A 348 -2.48 -14.40 -17.61
CA ASN A 348 -2.25 -15.84 -17.50
C ASN A 348 -3.33 -16.51 -16.61
N ALA A 349 -3.26 -17.85 -16.48
CA ALA A 349 -4.26 -18.60 -15.74
C ALA A 349 -4.32 -18.22 -14.25
N ASN A 350 -3.18 -17.97 -13.59
CA ASN A 350 -3.14 -17.56 -12.18
C ASN A 350 -3.76 -16.19 -11.97
N GLN A 351 -3.44 -15.24 -12.83
CA GLN A 351 -4.02 -13.89 -12.82
C GLN A 351 -5.53 -13.92 -13.04
N LEU A 352 -6.01 -14.77 -13.99
CA LEU A 352 -7.43 -14.95 -14.23
C LEU A 352 -8.17 -15.55 -13.01
N LYS A 353 -7.55 -16.52 -12.30
CA LYS A 353 -8.08 -17.05 -11.03
C LYS A 353 -8.24 -15.93 -9.98
N MET A 354 -7.24 -15.06 -9.81
CA MET A 354 -7.29 -13.94 -8.88
C MET A 354 -8.34 -12.88 -9.24
N VAL A 355 -8.77 -12.79 -10.50
CA VAL A 355 -9.92 -11.97 -10.91
C VAL A 355 -11.23 -12.62 -10.46
N GLY A 356 -11.34 -13.92 -10.58
CA GLY A 356 -12.54 -14.68 -10.25
C GLY A 356 -12.99 -15.71 -11.29
N TRP A 357 -12.21 -15.95 -12.37
CA TRP A 357 -12.52 -17.03 -13.30
C TRP A 357 -12.30 -18.40 -12.64
N THR A 358 -13.19 -19.35 -12.96
CA THR A 358 -13.01 -20.76 -12.62
C THR A 358 -12.06 -21.45 -13.60
N GLU A 359 -11.55 -22.63 -13.22
CA GLU A 359 -10.69 -23.42 -14.11
C GLU A 359 -11.38 -23.80 -15.42
N GLN A 360 -12.67 -24.12 -15.35
CA GLN A 360 -13.46 -24.44 -16.54
C GLN A 360 -13.58 -23.24 -17.49
N GLU A 361 -13.87 -22.05 -16.95
CA GLU A 361 -13.95 -20.83 -17.73
C GLU A 361 -12.60 -20.44 -18.35
N ILE A 362 -11.50 -20.63 -17.61
CA ILE A 362 -10.14 -20.39 -18.11
C ILE A 362 -9.82 -21.35 -19.26
N ALA A 363 -10.14 -22.64 -19.12
CA ALA A 363 -9.93 -23.63 -20.17
C ALA A 363 -10.74 -23.31 -21.42
N ALA A 364 -12.01 -22.90 -21.28
CA ALA A 364 -12.86 -22.48 -22.40
C ALA A 364 -12.28 -21.25 -23.13
N ARG A 365 -11.84 -20.25 -22.40
CA ARG A 365 -11.21 -19.03 -22.95
C ARG A 365 -9.91 -19.33 -23.72
N HIS A 366 -9.14 -20.30 -23.27
CA HIS A 366 -7.94 -20.77 -24.00
C HIS A 366 -8.30 -21.52 -25.30
N ALA A 367 -9.35 -22.33 -25.27
CA ALA A 367 -9.83 -23.05 -26.45
C ALA A 367 -10.33 -22.08 -27.56
N GLU A 368 -11.08 -21.05 -27.17
CA GLU A 368 -11.56 -20.01 -28.10
C GLU A 368 -10.42 -19.16 -28.72
N SER A 369 -9.36 -18.90 -27.93
CA SER A 369 -8.20 -18.11 -28.40
C SER A 369 -7.21 -18.91 -29.26
N GLY A 370 -7.25 -20.25 -29.23
CA GLY A 370 -6.37 -21.18 -29.95
C GLY A 370 -6.99 -21.82 -31.21
N GLY A 371 -8.24 -21.48 -31.54
CA GLY A 371 -8.90 -22.00 -32.75
C GLY A 371 -8.23 -21.51 -34.04
N PRO A 372 -8.08 -22.33 -35.10
CA PRO A 372 -7.49 -21.90 -36.34
C PRO A 372 -8.36 -20.82 -36.98
N ARG A 373 -7.76 -19.68 -37.30
CA ARG A 373 -8.42 -18.71 -38.19
C ARG A 373 -8.65 -19.43 -39.50
N GLY A 374 -9.90 -19.85 -39.73
CA GLY A 374 -10.33 -20.43 -40.99
C GLY A 374 -9.93 -19.50 -42.16
N THR A 375 -9.38 -20.09 -43.14
CA THR A 375 -8.92 -19.58 -44.42
C THR A 375 -9.94 -18.65 -45.09
#